data_71faaeda83d9f28bc46bb041be275c42
#
_entry.id   71faaeda83d9f28bc46bb041be275c42
#
_cell.length_a   1.000
_cell.length_b   1.000
_cell.length_c   1.000
_cell.angle_alpha   90.00
_cell.angle_beta   90.00
_cell.angle_gamma   90.00
#
_symmetry.space_group_name_H-M   'P 1'
#
loop_
_entity.id
_entity.type
_entity.pdbx_description
1 polymer ?
#
loop_
_entity_poly.entity_id
_entity_poly.type
_entity_poly.pdbx_seq_one_letter_code
_entity_poly.pdbx_strand_id
1 'polypeptide(L)'
;DQPNFKQTTEVKLHLPKGMFGLSNGRLIKKSESAKESFYHYKLGIPYSTYLLSIVAGDFSVHESRVGGVDIKWYVQKGREREGRNAFKDTGKIIQFFSDYTGYSYPYKHYTQIAVPEFIFGGMENFTVTTQTDLTLHDSRARLDLDSNGLVAHEAAHMWFGDVVTARSWSHAWL
;
A
#
# COMPACT_ATOMS: atom_id res chain seq x y z
N ASP A 1 -4.77 -18.80 11.76
CA ASP A 1 -4.04 -17.95 10.86
C ASP A 1 -2.55 -18.27 10.95
N GLN A 2 -1.91 -18.64 9.83
CA GLN A 2 -0.49 -18.99 9.75
C GLN A 2 0.13 -18.21 8.58
N PRO A 3 1.34 -17.63 8.74
CA PRO A 3 1.92 -16.76 7.71
C PRO A 3 2.23 -17.50 6.41
N ASN A 4 2.48 -18.80 6.47
CA ASN A 4 2.79 -19.64 5.31
C ASN A 4 1.53 -20.13 4.54
N PHE A 5 0.33 -19.91 5.05
CA PHE A 5 -0.90 -20.23 4.33
C PHE A 5 -1.27 -19.09 3.39
N LYS A 6 -0.85 -19.25 2.13
CA LYS A 6 -1.06 -18.26 1.08
C LYS A 6 -2.26 -18.64 0.21
N GLN A 7 -3.07 -17.64 -0.12
CA GLN A 7 -4.22 -17.80 -1.01
C GLN A 7 -4.45 -16.55 -1.87
N THR A 8 -5.13 -16.73 -2.97
CA THR A 8 -5.60 -15.62 -3.81
C THR A 8 -6.86 -15.01 -3.21
N THR A 9 -7.14 -13.75 -3.54
CA THR A 9 -8.33 -13.08 -3.03
C THR A 9 -9.12 -12.38 -4.13
N GLU A 10 -10.41 -12.31 -3.90
CA GLU A 10 -11.35 -11.52 -4.68
C GLU A 10 -12.23 -10.73 -3.70
N VAL A 11 -12.16 -9.39 -3.78
CA VAL A 11 -12.82 -8.49 -2.84
C VAL A 11 -13.83 -7.63 -3.59
N LYS A 12 -15.07 -7.63 -3.13
CA LYS A 12 -16.16 -6.79 -3.64
C LYS A 12 -16.61 -5.84 -2.54
N LEU A 13 -16.41 -4.55 -2.78
CA LEU A 13 -16.77 -3.50 -1.83
C LEU A 13 -18.05 -2.81 -2.31
N HIS A 14 -19.06 -2.83 -1.46
CA HIS A 14 -20.29 -2.07 -1.61
C HIS A 14 -20.27 -0.93 -0.61
N LEU A 15 -20.15 0.29 -1.08
CA LEU A 15 -19.90 1.48 -0.27
C LEU A 15 -20.99 2.54 -0.53
N PRO A 16 -21.23 3.45 0.41
CA PRO A 16 -22.07 4.62 0.15
C PRO A 16 -21.65 5.35 -1.12
N LYS A 17 -22.62 5.90 -1.84
CA LYS A 17 -22.39 6.64 -3.09
C LYS A 17 -21.31 7.70 -2.93
N GLY A 18 -20.36 7.74 -3.87
CA GLY A 18 -19.24 8.69 -3.90
C GLY A 18 -18.06 8.30 -3.04
N MET A 19 -18.21 7.31 -2.16
CA MET A 19 -17.08 6.83 -1.35
C MET A 19 -16.12 6.01 -2.20
N PHE A 20 -14.82 6.29 -2.05
CA PHE A 20 -13.74 5.51 -2.67
C PHE A 20 -13.48 4.24 -1.86
N GLY A 21 -13.16 3.14 -2.57
CA GLY A 21 -12.76 1.87 -1.97
C GLY A 21 -11.48 1.32 -2.58
N LEU A 22 -10.60 0.79 -1.74
CA LEU A 22 -9.32 0.20 -2.12
C LEU A 22 -9.15 -1.16 -1.46
N SER A 23 -8.57 -2.10 -2.19
CA SER A 23 -8.11 -3.40 -1.70
C SER A 23 -6.91 -3.90 -2.52
N ASN A 24 -6.33 -5.03 -2.10
CA ASN A 24 -5.21 -5.67 -2.78
C ASN A 24 -5.57 -6.11 -4.20
N GLY A 25 -4.57 -6.07 -5.07
CA GLY A 25 -4.68 -6.56 -6.44
C GLY A 25 -5.19 -5.54 -7.44
N ARG A 26 -5.64 -6.05 -8.60
CA ARG A 26 -6.10 -5.22 -9.70
C ARG A 26 -7.59 -4.88 -9.57
N LEU A 27 -7.95 -3.63 -9.78
CA LEU A 27 -9.35 -3.22 -9.94
C LEU A 27 -9.93 -3.83 -11.23
N ILE A 28 -10.87 -4.74 -11.08
CA ILE A 28 -11.54 -5.44 -12.17
C ILE A 28 -12.77 -4.68 -12.67
N LYS A 29 -13.51 -4.11 -11.71
CA LYS A 29 -14.73 -3.36 -12.01
C LYS A 29 -14.92 -2.24 -11.00
N LYS A 30 -15.32 -1.09 -11.51
CA LYS A 30 -15.85 0.03 -10.72
C LYS A 30 -17.19 0.44 -11.33
N SER A 31 -18.18 0.65 -10.51
CA SER A 31 -19.47 1.22 -10.95
C SER A 31 -20.09 2.07 -9.84
N GLU A 32 -20.93 3.00 -10.23
CA GLU A 32 -21.67 3.84 -9.31
C GLU A 32 -23.15 3.82 -9.69
N SER A 33 -24.01 3.70 -8.70
CA SER A 33 -25.46 3.78 -8.82
C SER A 33 -26.00 5.02 -8.09
N ALA A 34 -27.31 5.16 -8.04
CA ALA A 34 -27.94 6.24 -7.27
C ALA A 34 -27.66 6.15 -5.75
N LYS A 35 -27.34 4.94 -5.24
CA LYS A 35 -27.21 4.67 -3.81
C LYS A 35 -25.83 4.21 -3.36
N GLU A 36 -25.04 3.61 -4.25
CA GLU A 36 -23.78 2.97 -3.89
C GLU A 36 -22.66 3.21 -4.91
N SER A 37 -21.43 3.15 -4.42
CA SER A 37 -20.20 2.95 -5.18
C SER A 37 -19.75 1.50 -5.02
N PHE A 38 -19.45 0.83 -6.10
CA PHE A 38 -19.03 -0.56 -6.13
C PHE A 38 -17.62 -0.69 -6.69
N TYR A 39 -16.78 -1.47 -5.99
CA TYR A 39 -15.42 -1.80 -6.42
C TYR A 39 -15.20 -3.30 -6.34
N HIS A 40 -14.58 -3.86 -7.36
CA HIS A 40 -14.23 -5.26 -7.43
C HIS A 40 -12.73 -5.40 -7.70
N TYR A 41 -12.00 -5.89 -6.71
CA TYR A 41 -10.57 -6.16 -6.79
C TYR A 41 -10.31 -7.66 -6.86
N LYS A 42 -9.26 -8.04 -7.60
CA LYS A 42 -8.82 -9.43 -7.69
C LYS A 42 -7.29 -9.49 -7.64
N LEU A 43 -6.78 -10.34 -6.76
CA LEU A 43 -5.37 -10.67 -6.64
C LEU A 43 -5.18 -12.16 -6.91
N GLY A 44 -4.54 -12.47 -8.06
CA GLY A 44 -4.29 -13.84 -8.50
C GLY A 44 -2.94 -14.41 -8.04
N ILE A 45 -2.17 -13.65 -7.26
CA ILE A 45 -0.91 -14.10 -6.65
C ILE A 45 -1.25 -14.56 -5.24
N PRO A 46 -0.89 -15.80 -4.84
CA PRO A 46 -1.10 -16.25 -3.48
C PRO A 46 -0.26 -15.46 -2.47
N TYR A 47 -0.89 -14.98 -1.41
CA TYR A 47 -0.27 -14.23 -0.33
C TYR A 47 -0.88 -14.56 1.03
N SER A 48 -0.20 -14.22 2.11
CA SER A 48 -0.68 -14.46 3.48
C SER A 48 -1.89 -13.58 3.80
N THR A 49 -2.95 -14.16 4.34
CA THR A 49 -4.25 -13.46 4.51
C THR A 49 -4.22 -12.29 5.47
N TYR A 50 -3.28 -12.25 6.41
CA TYR A 50 -3.14 -11.10 7.32
C TYR A 50 -2.72 -9.82 6.59
N LEU A 51 -2.18 -9.94 5.37
CA LEU A 51 -1.77 -8.83 4.51
C LEU A 51 -2.92 -8.25 3.66
N LEU A 52 -4.15 -8.74 3.87
CA LEU A 52 -5.32 -8.16 3.20
C LEU A 52 -5.56 -6.73 3.68
N SER A 53 -5.75 -5.82 2.74
CA SER A 53 -6.14 -4.43 3.00
C SER A 53 -7.55 -4.16 2.49
N ILE A 54 -8.34 -3.48 3.30
CA ILE A 54 -9.64 -2.91 2.90
C ILE A 54 -9.69 -1.49 3.45
N VAL A 55 -9.73 -0.51 2.55
CA VAL A 55 -9.83 0.91 2.91
C VAL A 55 -11.00 1.53 2.19
N ALA A 56 -11.79 2.32 2.91
CA ALA A 56 -12.88 3.11 2.34
C ALA A 56 -12.83 4.54 2.90
N GLY A 57 -13.11 5.53 2.06
CA GLY A 57 -13.07 6.93 2.48
C GLY A 57 -13.05 7.90 1.31
N ASP A 58 -12.64 9.13 1.60
CA ASP A 58 -12.52 10.20 0.61
C ASP A 58 -11.05 10.55 0.39
N PHE A 59 -10.49 10.02 -0.69
CA PHE A 59 -9.06 10.11 -0.98
C PHE A 59 -8.80 10.72 -2.36
N SER A 60 -7.69 11.43 -2.44
CA SER A 60 -7.05 11.82 -3.70
C SER A 60 -5.95 10.82 -4.05
N VAL A 61 -5.76 10.56 -5.35
CA VAL A 61 -4.74 9.64 -5.87
C VAL A 61 -3.68 10.41 -6.67
N HIS A 62 -2.45 9.95 -6.54
CA HIS A 62 -1.37 10.28 -7.46
C HIS A 62 -0.78 9.01 -8.04
N GLU A 63 -0.43 9.04 -9.32
CA GLU A 63 0.12 7.91 -10.06
C GLU A 63 1.45 8.29 -10.70
N SER A 64 2.38 7.35 -10.68
CA SER A 64 3.68 7.45 -11.35
C SER A 64 4.14 6.07 -11.79
N ARG A 65 5.22 6.01 -12.58
CA ARG A 65 5.82 4.74 -13.00
C ARG A 65 7.32 4.82 -12.97
N VAL A 66 7.95 3.86 -12.31
CA VAL A 66 9.41 3.78 -12.16
C VAL A 66 9.85 2.34 -12.36
N GLY A 67 10.87 2.11 -13.21
CA GLY A 67 11.42 0.78 -13.43
C GLY A 67 10.41 -0.28 -13.91
N GLY A 68 9.32 0.14 -14.57
CA GLY A 68 8.25 -0.77 -14.99
C GLY A 68 7.19 -1.06 -13.92
N VAL A 69 7.34 -0.52 -12.71
CA VAL A 69 6.38 -0.63 -11.60
C VAL A 69 5.44 0.57 -11.61
N ASP A 70 4.14 0.31 -11.59
CA ASP A 70 3.13 1.35 -11.43
C ASP A 70 3.01 1.69 -9.93
N ILE A 71 3.32 2.93 -9.58
CA ILE A 71 3.32 3.42 -8.20
C ILE A 71 2.12 4.34 -8.01
N LYS A 72 1.32 4.06 -6.98
CA LYS A 72 0.20 4.91 -6.58
C LYS A 72 0.32 5.27 -5.10
N TRP A 73 -0.14 6.46 -4.77
CA TRP A 73 -0.37 6.78 -3.39
C TRP A 73 -1.68 7.55 -3.21
N TYR A 74 -2.30 7.31 -2.08
CA TYR A 74 -3.59 7.88 -1.70
C TYR A 74 -3.44 8.63 -0.40
N VAL A 75 -4.02 9.82 -0.34
CA VAL A 75 -4.11 10.65 0.87
C VAL A 75 -5.49 11.26 0.95
N GLN A 76 -5.91 11.67 2.13
CA GLN A 76 -7.15 12.43 2.29
C GLN A 76 -7.14 13.66 1.37
N LYS A 77 -8.29 13.99 0.81
CA LYS A 77 -8.45 15.20 0.00
C LYS A 77 -7.98 16.44 0.75
N GLY A 78 -7.26 17.30 0.05
CA GLY A 78 -6.64 18.50 0.62
C GLY A 78 -5.22 18.29 1.17
N ARG A 79 -4.73 17.04 1.27
CA ARG A 79 -3.38 16.72 1.72
C ARG A 79 -2.43 16.26 0.59
N GLU A 80 -2.77 16.55 -0.67
CA GLU A 80 -2.00 16.08 -1.84
C GLU A 80 -0.57 16.60 -1.87
N ARG A 81 -0.36 17.84 -1.36
CA ARG A 81 0.98 18.42 -1.27
C ARG A 81 1.86 17.67 -0.27
N GLU A 82 1.31 17.31 0.87
CA GLU A 82 1.99 16.54 1.90
C GLU A 82 2.28 15.13 1.42
N GLY A 83 1.29 14.48 0.77
CA GLY A 83 1.46 13.17 0.15
C GLY A 83 2.57 13.15 -0.91
N ARG A 84 2.67 14.19 -1.74
CA ARG A 84 3.77 14.35 -2.69
C ARG A 84 5.11 14.44 -1.99
N ASN A 85 5.18 15.16 -0.87
CA ASN A 85 6.39 15.26 -0.08
C ASN A 85 6.79 13.93 0.55
N ALA A 86 5.83 13.20 1.11
CA ALA A 86 6.05 11.95 1.81
C ALA A 86 6.49 10.82 0.84
N PHE A 87 5.84 10.72 -0.32
CA PHE A 87 5.96 9.55 -1.20
C PHE A 87 6.79 9.77 -2.47
N LYS A 88 7.43 10.93 -2.63
CA LYS A 88 8.20 11.28 -3.84
C LYS A 88 9.37 10.35 -4.14
N ASP A 89 9.97 9.75 -3.11
CA ASP A 89 11.15 8.90 -3.24
C ASP A 89 10.80 7.39 -3.29
N THR A 90 9.52 7.00 -3.25
CA THR A 90 9.08 5.61 -3.29
C THR A 90 9.70 4.81 -4.44
N GLY A 91 9.75 5.38 -5.64
CA GLY A 91 10.37 4.71 -6.79
C GLY A 91 11.86 4.45 -6.62
N LYS A 92 12.59 5.38 -6.00
CA LYS A 92 14.01 5.22 -5.69
C LYS A 92 14.23 4.15 -4.62
N ILE A 93 13.34 4.10 -3.61
CA ILE A 93 13.38 3.10 -2.54
C ILE A 93 13.18 1.71 -3.13
N ILE A 94 12.18 1.51 -4.01
CA ILE A 94 11.94 0.24 -4.70
C ILE A 94 13.16 -0.16 -5.56
N GLN A 95 13.75 0.79 -6.27
CA GLN A 95 14.96 0.53 -7.06
C GLN A 95 16.14 0.16 -6.16
N PHE A 96 16.35 0.89 -5.07
CA PHE A 96 17.40 0.60 -4.09
C PHE A 96 17.30 -0.84 -3.56
N PHE A 97 16.12 -1.28 -3.11
CA PHE A 97 15.95 -2.65 -2.63
C PHE A 97 16.10 -3.69 -3.74
N SER A 98 15.67 -3.41 -4.96
CA SER A 98 15.90 -4.29 -6.10
C SER A 98 17.41 -4.52 -6.35
N ASP A 99 18.19 -3.44 -6.29
CA ASP A 99 19.64 -3.50 -6.50
C ASP A 99 20.35 -4.13 -5.30
N TYR A 100 19.97 -3.75 -4.08
CA TYR A 100 20.57 -4.25 -2.84
C TYR A 100 20.37 -5.76 -2.64
N THR A 101 19.17 -6.26 -2.92
CA THR A 101 18.84 -7.69 -2.78
C THR A 101 19.30 -8.51 -3.99
N GLY A 102 19.62 -7.88 -5.11
CA GLY A 102 19.85 -8.56 -6.40
C GLY A 102 18.57 -9.19 -6.98
N TYR A 103 17.40 -8.88 -6.44
CA TYR A 103 16.11 -9.41 -6.86
C TYR A 103 15.15 -8.25 -7.19
N SER A 104 14.85 -8.07 -8.47
CA SER A 104 13.96 -6.99 -8.91
C SER A 104 12.61 -7.03 -8.20
N TYR A 105 12.01 -5.87 -8.02
CA TYR A 105 10.65 -5.79 -7.44
C TYR A 105 9.70 -6.75 -8.15
N PRO A 106 9.09 -7.71 -7.44
CA PRO A 106 8.47 -8.88 -8.09
C PRO A 106 7.06 -8.61 -8.63
N TYR A 107 6.47 -7.45 -8.31
CA TYR A 107 5.08 -7.15 -8.63
C TYR A 107 4.97 -6.03 -9.67
N LYS A 108 3.79 -5.91 -10.30
CA LYS A 108 3.56 -4.91 -11.36
C LYS A 108 3.18 -3.53 -10.80
N HIS A 109 2.74 -3.47 -9.58
CA HIS A 109 2.29 -2.23 -8.92
C HIS A 109 2.69 -2.20 -7.45
N TYR A 110 2.85 -1.01 -6.93
CA TYR A 110 3.02 -0.72 -5.52
C TYR A 110 2.12 0.45 -5.14
N THR A 111 1.27 0.26 -4.17
CA THR A 111 0.32 1.27 -3.71
C THR A 111 0.59 1.60 -2.24
N GLN A 112 0.44 2.86 -1.87
CA GLN A 112 0.52 3.33 -0.49
C GLN A 112 -0.73 4.13 -0.18
N ILE A 113 -1.26 4.01 1.02
CA ILE A 113 -2.38 4.82 1.48
C ILE A 113 -2.13 5.32 2.89
N ALA A 114 -2.16 6.65 3.07
CA ALA A 114 -2.09 7.27 4.38
C ALA A 114 -3.50 7.46 4.93
N VAL A 115 -3.76 6.85 6.07
CA VAL A 115 -5.08 6.89 6.72
C VAL A 115 -5.00 7.53 8.11
N PRO A 116 -6.03 8.29 8.52
CA PRO A 116 -6.08 8.86 9.85
C PRO A 116 -6.32 7.78 10.91
N GLU A 117 -5.96 8.09 12.14
CA GLU A 117 -6.23 7.24 13.33
C GLU A 117 -5.65 5.82 13.20
N PHE A 118 -4.63 5.62 12.38
CA PHE A 118 -3.94 4.35 12.27
C PHE A 118 -2.96 4.20 13.42
N ILE A 119 -3.22 3.24 14.30
CA ILE A 119 -2.48 3.08 15.57
C ILE A 119 -1.05 2.58 15.40
N PHE A 120 -0.73 1.98 14.26
CA PHE A 120 0.62 1.57 13.88
C PHE A 120 1.26 2.64 12.98
N GLY A 121 2.58 2.64 12.85
CA GLY A 121 3.27 3.49 11.89
C GLY A 121 2.88 3.13 10.46
N GLY A 122 3.00 1.84 10.13
CA GLY A 122 2.61 1.27 8.86
C GLY A 122 2.13 -0.17 9.01
N MET A 123 1.70 -0.73 7.87
CA MET A 123 1.35 -2.12 7.70
C MET A 123 1.67 -2.54 6.27
N GLU A 124 2.40 -3.61 6.14
CA GLU A 124 2.94 -4.15 4.90
C GLU A 124 1.91 -4.87 4.02
N ASN A 125 0.66 -4.46 4.03
CA ASN A 125 -0.38 -5.10 3.22
C ASN A 125 0.10 -5.33 1.79
N PHE A 126 -0.11 -6.55 1.29
CA PHE A 126 0.46 -7.04 0.04
C PHE A 126 0.19 -6.09 -1.14
N THR A 127 1.24 -5.43 -1.66
CA THR A 127 1.23 -4.44 -2.74
C THR A 127 0.38 -3.17 -2.48
N VAL A 128 -0.23 -3.02 -1.30
CA VAL A 128 -1.09 -1.88 -0.92
C VAL A 128 -0.81 -1.52 0.54
N THR A 129 0.36 -0.98 0.82
CA THR A 129 0.77 -0.66 2.20
C THR A 129 -0.09 0.44 2.80
N THR A 130 -0.52 0.23 4.04
CA THR A 130 -1.26 1.23 4.82
C THR A 130 -0.27 1.95 5.74
N GLN A 131 -0.35 3.26 5.80
CA GLN A 131 0.50 4.09 6.65
C GLN A 131 -0.33 5.08 7.45
N THR A 132 0.17 5.46 8.61
CA THR A 132 -0.43 6.54 9.38
C THR A 132 -0.35 7.87 8.62
N ASP A 133 -1.36 8.70 8.72
CA ASP A 133 -1.32 10.05 8.17
C ASP A 133 -0.36 10.99 8.91
N LEU A 134 0.17 10.57 10.05
CA LEU A 134 1.28 11.25 10.75
C LEU A 134 2.58 11.25 9.93
N THR A 135 2.71 10.38 8.93
CA THR A 135 3.82 10.42 7.96
C THR A 135 3.73 11.60 6.97
N LEU A 136 2.59 12.26 6.89
CA LEU A 136 2.37 13.39 5.99
C LEU A 136 2.82 14.68 6.66
N HIS A 137 3.90 15.26 6.15
CA HIS A 137 4.49 16.50 6.68
C HIS A 137 4.31 17.65 5.71
N ASP A 138 3.98 18.83 6.24
CA ASP A 138 4.00 20.07 5.47
C ASP A 138 5.43 20.46 5.09
N SER A 139 5.58 21.54 4.32
CA SER A 139 6.88 22.00 3.82
C SER A 139 7.82 22.50 4.92
N ARG A 140 7.29 22.89 6.09
CA ARG A 140 8.07 23.38 7.23
C ARG A 140 8.55 22.20 8.10
N ALA A 141 7.64 21.34 8.53
CA ALA A 141 7.97 20.16 9.33
C ALA A 141 8.96 19.23 8.60
N ARG A 142 8.90 19.17 7.28
CA ARG A 142 9.79 18.36 6.43
C ARG A 142 11.28 18.75 6.51
N LEU A 143 11.62 19.89 7.08
CA LEU A 143 13.03 20.26 7.31
C LEU A 143 13.66 19.39 8.40
N ASP A 144 12.86 18.92 9.34
CA ASP A 144 13.31 18.14 10.51
C ASP A 144 12.81 16.68 10.47
N LEU A 145 11.73 16.42 9.72
CA LEU A 145 11.06 15.13 9.65
C LEU A 145 11.02 14.62 8.21
N ASP A 146 11.24 13.33 8.04
CA ASP A 146 11.06 12.68 6.74
C ASP A 146 10.23 11.40 6.86
N SER A 147 9.62 11.01 5.76
CA SER A 147 8.77 9.82 5.66
C SER A 147 9.51 8.61 5.11
N ASN A 148 10.75 8.80 4.64
CA ASN A 148 11.48 7.76 3.89
C ASN A 148 11.76 6.52 4.72
N GLY A 149 12.00 6.68 6.02
CA GLY A 149 12.22 5.55 6.92
C GLY A 149 11.03 4.60 6.95
N LEU A 150 9.82 5.12 7.15
CA LEU A 150 8.60 4.33 7.13
C LEU A 150 8.29 3.77 5.73
N VAL A 151 8.39 4.60 4.69
CA VAL A 151 8.16 4.16 3.31
C VAL A 151 9.11 3.03 2.92
N ALA A 152 10.39 3.12 3.32
CA ALA A 152 11.38 2.09 3.07
C ALA A 152 11.09 0.80 3.85
N HIS A 153 10.68 0.93 5.11
CA HIS A 153 10.30 -0.20 5.95
C HIS A 153 9.17 -1.02 5.30
N GLU A 154 8.06 -0.35 4.97
CA GLU A 154 6.91 -1.02 4.36
C GLU A 154 7.22 -1.56 2.96
N ALA A 155 8.06 -0.87 2.18
CA ALA A 155 8.46 -1.34 0.86
C ALA A 155 9.38 -2.58 0.95
N ALA A 156 10.26 -2.68 1.97
CA ALA A 156 11.14 -3.81 2.17
C ALA A 156 10.38 -5.11 2.42
N HIS A 157 9.22 -5.03 3.06
CA HIS A 157 8.35 -6.17 3.31
C HIS A 157 7.86 -6.86 2.03
N MET A 158 7.86 -6.19 0.89
CA MET A 158 7.52 -6.81 -0.40
C MET A 158 8.52 -7.92 -0.78
N TRP A 159 9.74 -7.88 -0.26
CA TRP A 159 10.74 -8.95 -0.35
C TRP A 159 10.73 -9.81 0.91
N PHE A 160 10.82 -9.19 2.09
CA PHE A 160 10.93 -9.83 3.40
C PHE A 160 9.57 -9.81 4.12
N GLY A 161 8.76 -10.80 3.90
CA GLY A 161 7.38 -10.95 4.32
C GLY A 161 6.53 -11.54 3.21
N ASP A 162 6.61 -10.97 2.00
CA ASP A 162 5.82 -11.38 0.85
C ASP A 162 6.50 -12.47 0.00
N VAL A 163 7.69 -12.18 -0.55
CA VAL A 163 8.44 -13.18 -1.34
C VAL A 163 9.01 -14.24 -0.40
N VAL A 164 9.78 -13.82 0.60
CA VAL A 164 10.31 -14.66 1.66
C VAL A 164 9.42 -14.53 2.88
N THR A 165 8.57 -15.51 3.14
CA THR A 165 7.58 -15.49 4.22
C THR A 165 8.00 -16.43 5.34
N ALA A 166 7.85 -16.01 6.60
CA ALA A 166 8.10 -16.83 7.76
C ALA A 166 7.26 -18.11 7.74
N ARG A 167 7.84 -19.24 8.11
CA ARG A 167 7.16 -20.53 8.16
C ARG A 167 6.06 -20.57 9.24
N SER A 168 6.28 -19.85 10.33
CA SER A 168 5.33 -19.72 11.43
C SER A 168 5.56 -18.41 12.17
N TRP A 169 4.59 -17.96 12.95
CA TRP A 169 4.69 -16.74 13.75
C TRP A 169 5.85 -16.75 14.76
N SER A 170 6.32 -17.92 15.18
CA SER A 170 7.51 -18.04 16.05
C SER A 170 8.80 -17.54 15.39
N HIS A 171 8.80 -17.35 14.08
CA HIS A 171 9.94 -16.85 13.32
C HIS A 171 9.74 -15.41 12.79
N ALA A 172 8.68 -14.73 13.21
CA ALA A 172 8.35 -13.38 12.72
C ALA A 172 9.35 -12.29 13.17
N TRP A 173 10.22 -12.61 14.13
CA TRP A 173 11.27 -11.70 14.63
C TRP A 173 12.53 -11.67 13.74
N LEU A 174 12.66 -12.59 12.79
CA LEU A 174 13.76 -12.68 11.82
C LEU A 174 13.55 -11.72 10.65
#